data_e89c1fa9f4246ba60a4352dd8b73f247
#
_entry.id   e89c1fa9f4246ba60a4352dd8b73f247
#
_cell.length_a   1.000
_cell.length_b   1.000
_cell.length_c   1.000
_cell.angle_alpha   90.00
_cell.angle_beta   90.00
_cell.angle_gamma   90.00
#
_symmetry.space_group_name_H-M   'P 1'
#
loop_
_entity.id
_entity.type
_entity.pdbx_description
1 polymer ?
#
loop_
_entity_poly.entity_id
_entity_poly.type
_entity_poly.pdbx_seq_one_letter_code
_entity_poly.pdbx_strand_id
1 'polypeptide(L)'
;MERRVVITGLGVVSPVGTGVEKFWNSLLEGKSGIAPITRFDAADFPVKIAGEVKDFDPALAGDKKTIRHMDRNAQFAVAAARMAVEDAKLDMEKENPDMAGTVIGTGIGGIATMEETVFRIEQKGPGKVNPFAVPMMIANMASGQVSITFGLQGPVLTDVTACASGTNAIGLAARLIKHGDADVMIAGGTEAAVAKTPMAGFAAMKALSSRECPPEEASCPFDARRDGFVLGEGAGILVLEELEHAKKRGAYVYAELAGYGSNGDAYHITAPRPGGEVALRCMQKALADARIDPKDVDYINAHGTSTHLNDLNESTAIKALLGQHAYEIPVNSTKSMTGHLLGAAGAIEAVVCVLTIEKNRVHPTINRKEIDPDCDLDYVTDGARDVKVNVAMSNSFGFGGHNAVIVMRRYEE
;
A
#
# COMPACT_ATOMS: atom_id res chain seq x y z
N MET A 1 -28.15 8.60 -11.97
CA MET A 1 -27.38 7.33 -12.08
C MET A 1 -26.36 7.33 -10.96
N GLU A 2 -26.04 6.16 -10.41
CA GLU A 2 -24.97 6.02 -9.41
C GLU A 2 -23.61 6.23 -10.13
N ARG A 3 -22.74 7.08 -9.58
CA ARG A 3 -21.42 7.34 -10.16
C ARG A 3 -20.52 6.12 -9.93
N ARG A 4 -19.93 5.60 -11.00
CA ARG A 4 -18.96 4.49 -10.95
C ARG A 4 -17.55 5.05 -10.92
N VAL A 5 -16.66 4.37 -10.23
CA VAL A 5 -15.25 4.80 -10.08
C VAL A 5 -14.34 3.82 -10.80
N VAL A 6 -13.54 4.33 -11.72
CA VAL A 6 -12.61 3.54 -12.51
C VAL A 6 -11.17 3.96 -12.26
N ILE A 7 -10.24 3.03 -12.50
CA ILE A 7 -8.80 3.22 -12.35
C ILE A 7 -8.22 3.39 -13.76
N THR A 8 -7.59 4.53 -14.00
CA THR A 8 -7.08 4.91 -15.32
C THR A 8 -5.57 5.08 -15.37
N GLY A 9 -4.90 5.16 -14.24
CA GLY A 9 -3.45 5.28 -14.18
C GLY A 9 -2.83 4.70 -12.92
N LEU A 10 -1.60 4.23 -13.03
CA LEU A 10 -0.86 3.53 -12.00
C LEU A 10 0.56 4.09 -11.86
N GLY A 11 1.04 4.22 -10.62
CA GLY A 11 2.41 4.60 -10.35
C GLY A 11 2.96 3.91 -9.11
N VAL A 12 4.20 3.45 -9.16
CA VAL A 12 4.83 2.67 -8.09
C VAL A 12 6.28 3.07 -7.87
N VAL A 13 6.62 3.20 -6.60
CA VAL A 13 8.01 3.24 -6.08
C VAL A 13 8.11 2.15 -5.03
N SER A 14 8.98 1.16 -5.21
CA SER A 14 9.05 0.01 -4.30
C SER A 14 10.47 -0.58 -4.20
N PRO A 15 10.76 -1.41 -3.19
CA PRO A 15 12.05 -2.09 -3.04
C PRO A 15 12.40 -3.04 -4.19
N VAL A 16 11.40 -3.53 -4.93
CA VAL A 16 11.59 -4.44 -6.06
C VAL A 16 11.57 -3.73 -7.42
N GLY A 17 11.35 -2.41 -7.42
CA GLY A 17 11.45 -1.59 -8.63
C GLY A 17 10.66 -0.30 -8.54
N THR A 18 11.16 0.72 -9.26
CA THR A 18 10.47 1.98 -9.53
C THR A 18 9.86 1.92 -10.93
N GLY A 19 8.57 2.27 -11.06
CA GLY A 19 7.76 2.10 -12.26
C GLY A 19 7.00 0.78 -12.29
N VAL A 20 5.79 0.82 -12.86
CA VAL A 20 4.80 -0.29 -12.84
C VAL A 20 5.34 -1.55 -13.49
N GLU A 21 5.98 -1.43 -14.66
CA GLU A 21 6.49 -2.57 -15.42
C GLU A 21 7.61 -3.31 -14.66
N LYS A 22 8.62 -2.57 -14.16
CA LYS A 22 9.73 -3.16 -13.40
C LYS A 22 9.22 -3.81 -12.11
N PHE A 23 8.31 -3.15 -11.40
CA PHE A 23 7.66 -3.68 -10.21
C PHE A 23 6.95 -5.01 -10.52
N TRP A 24 6.07 -5.03 -11.51
CA TRP A 24 5.30 -6.21 -11.88
C TRP A 24 6.18 -7.38 -12.29
N ASN A 25 7.16 -7.16 -13.17
CA ASN A 25 8.07 -8.20 -13.63
C ASN A 25 8.88 -8.79 -12.46
N SER A 26 9.36 -7.95 -11.54
CA SER A 26 10.06 -8.41 -10.33
C SER A 26 9.19 -9.28 -9.43
N LEU A 27 7.90 -8.93 -9.28
CA LEU A 27 6.95 -9.75 -8.52
C LEU A 27 6.71 -11.10 -9.18
N LEU A 28 6.53 -11.14 -10.50
CA LEU A 28 6.33 -12.40 -11.24
C LEU A 28 7.55 -13.32 -11.16
N GLU A 29 8.75 -12.75 -11.12
CA GLU A 29 10.00 -13.50 -10.96
C GLU A 29 10.28 -13.93 -9.52
N GLY A 30 9.45 -13.52 -8.56
CA GLY A 30 9.66 -13.82 -7.14
C GLY A 30 10.89 -13.11 -6.54
N LYS A 31 11.29 -11.95 -7.07
CA LYS A 31 12.45 -11.20 -6.57
C LYS A 31 12.17 -10.53 -5.25
N SER A 32 13.02 -10.78 -4.25
CA SER A 32 12.99 -10.05 -2.97
C SER A 32 13.73 -8.72 -3.08
N GLY A 33 13.13 -7.65 -2.54
CA GLY A 33 13.79 -6.35 -2.34
C GLY A 33 14.38 -6.19 -0.92
N ILE A 34 14.28 -7.23 -0.10
CA ILE A 34 14.77 -7.22 1.28
C ILE A 34 16.29 -7.47 1.30
N ALA A 35 17.01 -6.60 1.98
CA ALA A 35 18.48 -6.65 2.06
C ALA A 35 18.97 -5.97 3.35
N PRO A 36 20.27 -6.03 3.66
CA PRO A 36 20.85 -5.23 4.73
C PRO A 36 20.57 -3.74 4.56
N ILE A 37 20.27 -3.06 5.67
CA ILE A 37 20.00 -1.62 5.71
C ILE A 37 21.26 -0.85 5.29
N THR A 38 21.08 0.12 4.39
CA THR A 38 22.15 1.00 3.90
C THR A 38 21.91 2.48 4.21
N ARG A 39 20.72 2.85 4.61
CA ARG A 39 20.34 4.24 4.86
C ARG A 39 20.96 4.85 6.12
N PHE A 40 21.35 4.01 7.07
CA PHE A 40 22.06 4.39 8.28
C PHE A 40 22.89 3.21 8.79
N ASP A 41 23.84 3.48 9.69
CA ASP A 41 24.60 2.42 10.34
C ASP A 41 23.67 1.65 11.31
N ALA A 42 23.38 0.40 10.95
CA ALA A 42 22.53 -0.52 11.72
C ALA A 42 23.33 -1.54 12.56
N ALA A 43 24.64 -1.37 12.74
CA ALA A 43 25.49 -2.35 13.43
C ALA A 43 24.98 -2.69 14.84
N ASP A 44 24.50 -1.69 15.59
CA ASP A 44 24.01 -1.83 16.96
C ASP A 44 22.49 -2.13 17.04
N PHE A 45 21.79 -2.24 15.91
CA PHE A 45 20.36 -2.52 15.90
C PHE A 45 20.09 -4.02 16.00
N PRO A 46 19.02 -4.44 16.72
CA PRO A 46 18.63 -5.85 16.80
C PRO A 46 18.24 -6.44 15.44
N VAL A 47 17.63 -5.62 14.56
CA VAL A 47 17.24 -5.99 13.20
C VAL A 47 17.99 -5.08 12.23
N LYS A 48 18.62 -5.70 11.22
CA LYS A 48 19.57 -5.02 10.31
C LYS A 48 19.15 -5.11 8.85
N ILE A 49 17.91 -5.52 8.58
CA ILE A 49 17.35 -5.75 7.25
C ILE A 49 16.09 -4.93 7.03
N ALA A 50 15.87 -4.50 5.78
CA ALA A 50 14.67 -3.80 5.36
C ALA A 50 14.46 -3.92 3.85
N GLY A 51 13.26 -3.63 3.39
CA GLY A 51 12.94 -3.37 1.99
C GLY A 51 13.18 -1.90 1.64
N GLU A 52 14.40 -1.53 1.29
CA GLU A 52 14.77 -0.16 0.90
C GLU A 52 14.54 0.07 -0.60
N VAL A 53 14.09 1.26 -0.98
CA VAL A 53 14.13 1.73 -2.37
C VAL A 53 15.53 2.27 -2.66
N LYS A 54 16.40 1.43 -3.23
CA LYS A 54 17.83 1.73 -3.40
C LYS A 54 18.11 2.68 -4.55
N ASP A 55 17.43 2.48 -5.69
CA ASP A 55 17.71 3.20 -6.95
C ASP A 55 16.70 4.34 -7.19
N PHE A 56 16.25 5.01 -6.13
CA PHE A 56 15.33 6.14 -6.28
C PHE A 56 16.07 7.38 -6.76
N ASP A 57 15.69 7.88 -7.93
CA ASP A 57 16.13 9.19 -8.41
C ASP A 57 15.15 10.26 -7.90
N PRO A 58 15.58 11.16 -6.99
CA PRO A 58 14.73 12.25 -6.51
C PRO A 58 14.24 13.19 -7.63
N ALA A 59 14.92 13.27 -8.77
CA ALA A 59 14.49 14.07 -9.92
C ALA A 59 13.11 13.65 -10.45
N LEU A 60 12.66 12.42 -10.21
CA LEU A 60 11.31 11.98 -10.51
C LEU A 60 10.25 12.76 -9.73
N ALA A 61 10.57 13.30 -8.55
CA ALA A 61 9.67 14.12 -7.74
C ALA A 61 9.68 15.61 -8.14
N GLY A 62 10.73 16.10 -8.80
CA GLY A 62 10.84 17.48 -9.23
C GLY A 62 12.27 18.01 -9.35
N ASP A 63 12.44 19.30 -9.49
CA ASP A 63 13.74 19.93 -9.54
C ASP A 63 14.44 19.97 -8.16
N LYS A 64 15.74 20.25 -8.15
CA LYS A 64 16.55 20.32 -6.92
C LYS A 64 16.04 21.35 -5.89
N LYS A 65 15.36 22.40 -6.31
CA LYS A 65 14.82 23.44 -5.44
C LYS A 65 13.57 22.92 -4.73
N THR A 66 12.71 22.21 -5.44
CA THR A 66 11.47 21.62 -4.95
C THR A 66 11.74 20.45 -4.00
N ILE A 67 12.56 19.48 -4.42
CA ILE A 67 12.80 18.25 -3.65
C ILE A 67 13.50 18.49 -2.31
N ARG A 68 14.31 19.54 -2.17
CA ARG A 68 14.97 19.87 -0.88
C ARG A 68 14.00 20.31 0.21
N HIS A 69 12.75 20.59 -0.13
CA HIS A 69 11.68 20.96 0.80
C HIS A 69 10.67 19.82 1.02
N MET A 70 11.00 18.61 0.54
CA MET A 70 10.19 17.41 0.71
C MET A 70 10.95 16.38 1.54
N ASP A 71 10.28 15.79 2.53
CA ASP A 71 10.75 14.52 3.10
C ASP A 71 10.71 13.43 2.03
N ARG A 72 11.49 12.37 2.21
CA ARG A 72 11.54 11.21 1.29
C ARG A 72 10.15 10.60 1.07
N ASN A 73 9.31 10.58 2.09
CA ASN A 73 7.91 10.17 2.02
C ASN A 73 7.16 10.97 0.93
N ALA A 74 7.23 12.29 0.97
CA ALA A 74 6.58 13.15 -0.02
C ALA A 74 7.23 13.02 -1.41
N GLN A 75 8.56 12.81 -1.49
CA GLN A 75 9.25 12.57 -2.76
C GLN A 75 8.74 11.29 -3.43
N PHE A 76 8.54 10.19 -2.70
CA PHE A 76 7.97 8.97 -3.22
C PHE A 76 6.54 9.17 -3.73
N ALA A 77 5.70 9.87 -2.94
CA ALA A 77 4.33 10.16 -3.34
C ALA A 77 4.24 10.95 -4.64
N VAL A 78 5.03 12.04 -4.77
CA VAL A 78 5.03 12.88 -5.98
C VAL A 78 5.58 12.11 -7.18
N ALA A 79 6.65 11.33 -7.01
CA ALA A 79 7.20 10.51 -8.08
C ALA A 79 6.20 9.47 -8.59
N ALA A 80 5.55 8.73 -7.69
CA ALA A 80 4.52 7.77 -8.07
C ALA A 80 3.28 8.46 -8.67
N ALA A 81 2.89 9.64 -8.17
CA ALA A 81 1.77 10.40 -8.74
C ALA A 81 2.07 10.88 -10.17
N ARG A 82 3.31 11.33 -10.47
CA ARG A 82 3.71 11.68 -11.84
C ARG A 82 3.60 10.50 -12.79
N MET A 83 4.08 9.32 -12.35
CA MET A 83 3.94 8.10 -13.14
C MET A 83 2.48 7.75 -13.40
N ALA A 84 1.61 7.85 -12.38
CA ALA A 84 0.20 7.53 -12.50
C ALA A 84 -0.55 8.49 -13.43
N VAL A 85 -0.27 9.79 -13.34
CA VAL A 85 -0.86 10.82 -14.22
C VAL A 85 -0.40 10.66 -15.66
N GLU A 86 0.89 10.34 -15.89
CA GLU A 86 1.45 10.06 -17.21
C GLU A 86 0.83 8.80 -17.80
N ASP A 87 0.72 7.72 -17.04
CA ASP A 87 0.09 6.46 -17.43
C ASP A 87 -1.39 6.66 -17.80
N ALA A 88 -2.13 7.43 -16.99
CA ALA A 88 -3.51 7.82 -17.28
C ALA A 88 -3.64 8.71 -18.51
N LYS A 89 -2.54 9.28 -19.03
CA LYS A 89 -2.56 10.33 -20.06
C LYS A 89 -3.51 11.49 -19.69
N LEU A 90 -3.53 11.82 -18.40
CA LEU A 90 -4.40 12.86 -17.84
C LEU A 90 -3.75 14.23 -18.01
N ASP A 91 -4.39 15.09 -18.76
CA ASP A 91 -3.94 16.47 -19.01
C ASP A 91 -4.58 17.42 -17.99
N MET A 92 -3.85 17.70 -16.92
CA MET A 92 -4.34 18.53 -15.82
C MET A 92 -4.71 19.97 -16.23
N GLU A 93 -4.20 20.48 -17.37
CA GLU A 93 -4.57 21.80 -17.87
C GLU A 93 -5.99 21.85 -18.46
N LYS A 94 -6.53 20.68 -18.81
CA LYS A 94 -7.90 20.51 -19.34
C LYS A 94 -8.92 20.13 -18.26
N GLU A 95 -8.45 19.77 -17.09
CA GLU A 95 -9.33 19.39 -16.00
C GLU A 95 -9.88 20.60 -15.24
N ASN A 96 -11.06 20.41 -14.63
CA ASN A 96 -11.55 21.39 -13.66
C ASN A 96 -10.78 21.20 -12.34
N PRO A 97 -9.92 22.15 -11.93
CA PRO A 97 -9.11 21.98 -10.73
C PRO A 97 -9.93 21.81 -9.45
N ASP A 98 -11.14 22.39 -9.37
CA ASP A 98 -12.04 22.25 -8.22
C ASP A 98 -12.66 20.85 -8.10
N MET A 99 -12.69 20.10 -9.21
CA MET A 99 -13.19 18.72 -9.28
C MET A 99 -12.05 17.69 -9.33
N ALA A 100 -10.81 18.10 -9.16
CA ALA A 100 -9.63 17.24 -9.11
C ALA A 100 -8.97 17.35 -7.75
N GLY A 101 -8.81 16.22 -7.05
CA GLY A 101 -8.31 16.17 -5.69
C GLY A 101 -7.29 15.06 -5.44
N THR A 102 -6.89 14.91 -4.19
CA THR A 102 -5.97 13.85 -3.78
C THR A 102 -6.23 13.37 -2.36
N VAL A 103 -6.09 12.06 -2.14
CA VAL A 103 -6.04 11.44 -0.81
C VAL A 103 -4.87 10.50 -0.75
N ILE A 104 -3.87 10.79 0.08
CA ILE A 104 -2.68 9.93 0.23
C ILE A 104 -2.54 9.50 1.68
N GLY A 105 -2.50 8.19 1.89
CA GLY A 105 -2.28 7.57 3.18
C GLY A 105 -0.80 7.49 3.55
N THR A 106 -0.50 7.63 4.83
CA THR A 106 0.83 7.36 5.40
C THR A 106 0.68 6.92 6.85
N GLY A 107 1.52 6.01 7.31
CA GLY A 107 1.49 5.56 8.70
C GLY A 107 2.17 6.53 9.66
N ILE A 108 3.28 7.14 9.23
CA ILE A 108 4.15 7.92 10.12
C ILE A 108 4.42 9.33 9.56
N GLY A 109 4.44 9.51 8.25
CA GLY A 109 4.81 10.77 7.62
C GLY A 109 6.32 10.99 7.53
N GLY A 110 6.81 12.22 7.66
CA GLY A 110 8.20 12.62 7.47
C GLY A 110 9.11 12.33 8.66
N ILE A 111 9.20 11.08 9.09
CA ILE A 111 9.94 10.66 10.28
C ILE A 111 11.45 10.91 10.16
N ALA A 112 12.03 10.75 8.96
CA ALA A 112 13.46 10.99 8.76
C ALA A 112 13.81 12.47 8.96
N THR A 113 12.95 13.39 8.51
CA THR A 113 13.07 14.82 8.76
C THR A 113 12.96 15.15 10.24
N MET A 114 12.05 14.48 10.96
CA MET A 114 11.91 14.65 12.41
C MET A 114 13.17 14.23 13.15
N GLU A 115 13.72 13.05 12.87
CA GLU A 115 14.98 12.55 13.47
C GLU A 115 16.13 13.54 13.22
N GLU A 116 16.33 13.96 11.97
CA GLU A 116 17.38 14.91 11.63
C GLU A 116 17.20 16.24 12.37
N THR A 117 15.95 16.71 12.52
CA THR A 117 15.63 17.95 13.21
C THR A 117 15.99 17.87 14.68
N VAL A 118 15.60 16.79 15.38
CA VAL A 118 15.92 16.57 16.80
C VAL A 118 17.45 16.51 17.00
N PHE A 119 18.14 15.71 16.20
CA PHE A 119 19.60 15.58 16.25
C PHE A 119 20.30 16.93 16.03
N ARG A 120 19.80 17.75 15.10
CA ARG A 120 20.34 19.08 14.80
C ARG A 120 20.14 20.06 15.97
N ILE A 121 18.99 20.01 16.65
CA ILE A 121 18.73 20.81 17.86
C ILE A 121 19.73 20.46 18.96
N GLU A 122 19.94 19.18 19.22
CA GLU A 122 20.85 18.70 20.27
C GLU A 122 22.31 19.10 20.00
N GLN A 123 22.76 18.97 18.75
CA GLN A 123 24.16 19.25 18.41
C GLN A 123 24.48 20.72 18.14
N LYS A 124 23.55 21.49 17.57
CA LYS A 124 23.80 22.83 17.03
C LYS A 124 22.87 23.92 17.58
N GLY A 125 21.91 23.52 18.42
CA GLY A 125 20.89 24.41 18.98
C GLY A 125 19.71 24.71 18.04
N PRO A 126 18.60 25.23 18.58
CA PRO A 126 17.34 25.44 17.85
C PRO A 126 17.43 26.43 16.69
N GLY A 127 18.37 27.40 16.74
CA GLY A 127 18.58 28.38 15.66
C GLY A 127 19.19 27.80 14.37
N LYS A 128 19.51 26.50 14.32
CA LYS A 128 20.07 25.82 13.15
C LYS A 128 19.11 24.83 12.49
N VAL A 129 17.86 24.78 12.94
CA VAL A 129 16.82 23.93 12.34
C VAL A 129 16.48 24.41 10.93
N ASN A 130 16.16 23.47 10.05
CA ASN A 130 15.66 23.78 8.72
C ASN A 130 14.32 24.57 8.82
N PRO A 131 14.16 25.73 8.19
CA PRO A 131 12.90 26.50 8.24
C PRO A 131 11.69 25.70 7.73
N PHE A 132 11.91 24.68 6.90
CA PHE A 132 10.88 23.81 6.35
C PHE A 132 10.70 22.50 7.13
N ALA A 133 11.38 22.32 8.28
CA ALA A 133 11.31 21.08 9.06
C ALA A 133 9.86 20.68 9.39
N VAL A 134 9.04 21.62 9.87
CA VAL A 134 7.63 21.32 10.19
C VAL A 134 6.83 20.93 8.94
N PRO A 135 6.80 21.71 7.85
CA PRO A 135 6.14 21.28 6.61
C PRO A 135 6.64 19.93 6.06
N MET A 136 7.93 19.62 6.21
CA MET A 136 8.48 18.36 5.70
C MET A 136 8.06 17.15 6.56
N MET A 137 7.87 17.31 7.87
CA MET A 137 7.60 16.17 8.76
C MET A 137 6.12 15.84 8.93
N ILE A 138 5.19 16.80 8.76
CA ILE A 138 3.77 16.55 9.01
C ILE A 138 3.15 15.62 7.96
N ALA A 139 2.28 14.73 8.42
CA ALA A 139 1.75 13.62 7.62
C ALA A 139 0.98 14.05 6.36
N ASN A 140 0.31 15.22 6.40
CA ASN A 140 -0.50 15.71 5.28
C ASN A 140 0.32 16.25 4.10
N MET A 141 1.64 16.35 4.23
CA MET A 141 2.45 17.00 3.18
C MET A 141 2.66 16.13 1.94
N ALA A 142 2.51 14.81 2.03
CA ALA A 142 2.48 13.98 0.83
C ALA A 142 1.32 14.39 -0.10
N SER A 143 0.10 14.50 0.45
CA SER A 143 -1.07 15.01 -0.29
C SER A 143 -0.90 16.46 -0.72
N GLY A 144 -0.39 17.32 0.17
CA GLY A 144 -0.14 18.73 -0.12
C GLY A 144 0.83 18.93 -1.28
N GLN A 145 1.93 18.19 -1.33
CA GLN A 145 2.92 18.27 -2.42
C GLN A 145 2.38 17.73 -3.75
N VAL A 146 1.57 16.68 -3.72
CA VAL A 146 0.87 16.19 -4.92
C VAL A 146 -0.12 17.22 -5.43
N SER A 147 -0.94 17.82 -4.54
CA SER A 147 -1.87 18.90 -4.90
C SER A 147 -1.13 20.08 -5.56
N ILE A 148 -0.04 20.56 -4.95
CA ILE A 148 0.77 21.67 -5.50
C ILE A 148 1.36 21.29 -6.86
N THR A 149 1.84 20.05 -7.01
CA THR A 149 2.50 19.59 -8.25
C THR A 149 1.55 19.58 -9.44
N PHE A 150 0.28 19.23 -9.22
CA PHE A 150 -0.71 19.08 -10.29
C PHE A 150 -1.79 20.16 -10.32
N GLY A 151 -1.73 21.16 -9.42
CA GLY A 151 -2.71 22.24 -9.36
C GLY A 151 -4.11 21.79 -8.92
N LEU A 152 -4.21 20.74 -8.08
CA LEU A 152 -5.48 20.20 -7.60
C LEU A 152 -6.08 21.14 -6.54
N GLN A 153 -7.31 21.59 -6.76
CA GLN A 153 -8.03 22.52 -5.87
C GLN A 153 -9.31 21.92 -5.27
N GLY A 154 -9.64 20.69 -5.65
CA GLY A 154 -10.68 19.88 -5.03
C GLY A 154 -10.25 19.34 -3.65
N PRO A 155 -10.87 18.26 -3.15
CA PRO A 155 -10.53 17.68 -1.85
C PRO A 155 -9.06 17.26 -1.74
N VAL A 156 -8.32 17.79 -0.74
CA VAL A 156 -6.92 17.41 -0.44
C VAL A 156 -6.87 16.88 0.99
N LEU A 157 -6.76 15.57 1.14
CA LEU A 157 -6.86 14.88 2.42
C LEU A 157 -5.69 13.91 2.62
N THR A 158 -5.48 13.51 3.86
CA THR A 158 -4.51 12.47 4.22
C THR A 158 -5.17 11.50 5.21
N ASP A 159 -5.06 10.21 4.96
CA ASP A 159 -5.47 9.18 5.90
C ASP A 159 -4.27 8.68 6.70
N VAL A 160 -4.44 8.55 8.02
CA VAL A 160 -3.44 8.03 8.94
C VAL A 160 -4.09 6.94 9.80
N THR A 161 -4.11 5.72 9.27
CA THR A 161 -4.69 4.52 9.87
C THR A 161 -3.68 3.36 9.88
N ALA A 162 -2.42 3.68 10.23
CA ALA A 162 -1.30 2.74 10.25
C ALA A 162 -1.17 1.97 8.92
N CYS A 163 -1.11 0.63 8.98
CA CYS A 163 -0.93 -0.21 7.78
C CYS A 163 -2.14 -0.19 6.82
N ALA A 164 -3.30 0.32 7.25
CA ALA A 164 -4.50 0.44 6.43
C ALA A 164 -4.60 1.80 5.69
N SER A 165 -3.66 2.74 5.92
CA SER A 165 -3.75 4.12 5.42
C SER A 165 -3.91 4.21 3.90
N GLY A 166 -3.11 3.48 3.13
CA GLY A 166 -3.19 3.51 1.66
C GLY A 166 -4.52 2.95 1.13
N THR A 167 -5.00 1.87 1.70
CA THR A 167 -6.29 1.26 1.33
C THR A 167 -7.45 2.18 1.71
N ASN A 168 -7.43 2.78 2.91
CA ASN A 168 -8.43 3.76 3.33
C ASN A 168 -8.40 5.00 2.43
N ALA A 169 -7.21 5.52 2.08
CA ALA A 169 -7.07 6.68 1.20
C ALA A 169 -7.72 6.43 -0.18
N ILE A 170 -7.50 5.25 -0.78
CA ILE A 170 -8.12 4.85 -2.04
C ILE A 170 -9.65 4.74 -1.89
N GLY A 171 -10.11 4.07 -0.81
CA GLY A 171 -11.53 3.92 -0.55
C GLY A 171 -12.25 5.25 -0.29
N LEU A 172 -11.64 6.17 0.46
CA LEU A 172 -12.16 7.51 0.71
C LEU A 172 -12.21 8.35 -0.57
N ALA A 173 -11.16 8.31 -1.39
CA ALA A 173 -11.13 8.98 -2.69
C ALA A 173 -12.28 8.49 -3.60
N ALA A 174 -12.51 7.17 -3.64
CA ALA A 174 -13.64 6.61 -4.38
C ALA A 174 -14.99 7.11 -3.86
N ARG A 175 -15.16 7.22 -2.55
CA ARG A 175 -16.39 7.80 -1.96
C ARG A 175 -16.60 9.26 -2.34
N LEU A 176 -15.54 10.07 -2.36
CA LEU A 176 -15.62 11.47 -2.81
C LEU A 176 -16.09 11.56 -4.26
N ILE A 177 -15.58 10.70 -5.15
CA ILE A 177 -16.04 10.61 -6.53
C ILE A 177 -17.50 10.14 -6.58
N LYS A 178 -17.87 9.05 -5.89
CA LYS A 178 -19.25 8.54 -5.85
C LYS A 178 -20.24 9.59 -5.35
N HIS A 179 -19.83 10.41 -4.38
CA HIS A 179 -20.65 11.48 -3.80
C HIS A 179 -20.76 12.73 -4.70
N GLY A 180 -19.84 12.93 -5.64
CA GLY A 180 -19.82 14.06 -6.56
C GLY A 180 -18.98 15.24 -6.10
N ASP A 181 -18.11 15.03 -5.10
CA ASP A 181 -17.17 16.05 -4.61
C ASP A 181 -15.94 16.21 -5.52
N ALA A 182 -15.69 15.21 -6.38
CA ALA A 182 -14.62 15.22 -7.38
C ALA A 182 -14.99 14.33 -8.59
N ASP A 183 -14.37 14.63 -9.74
CA ASP A 183 -14.40 13.78 -10.94
C ASP A 183 -13.11 12.97 -11.07
N VAL A 184 -12.00 13.50 -10.56
CA VAL A 184 -10.65 12.91 -10.60
C VAL A 184 -10.02 12.95 -9.21
N MET A 185 -9.47 11.81 -8.77
CA MET A 185 -8.71 11.74 -7.52
C MET A 185 -7.37 11.02 -7.74
N ILE A 186 -6.27 11.66 -7.36
CA ILE A 186 -4.97 11.01 -7.26
C ILE A 186 -4.88 10.40 -5.86
N ALA A 187 -4.96 9.08 -5.75
CA ALA A 187 -5.13 8.39 -4.48
C ALA A 187 -4.15 7.25 -4.29
N GLY A 188 -3.76 7.00 -3.05
CA GLY A 188 -2.86 5.90 -2.72
C GLY A 188 -2.20 6.04 -1.37
N GLY A 189 -0.96 5.57 -1.26
CA GLY A 189 -0.21 5.64 -0.02
C GLY A 189 1.29 5.74 -0.24
N THR A 190 1.98 6.30 0.73
CA THR A 190 3.43 6.49 0.74
C THR A 190 4.01 6.27 2.12
N GLU A 191 5.23 5.75 2.20
CA GLU A 191 5.95 5.59 3.45
C GLU A 191 7.46 5.62 3.24
N ALA A 192 8.20 6.29 4.13
CA ALA A 192 9.66 6.30 4.15
C ALA A 192 10.17 6.06 5.58
N ALA A 193 9.72 4.93 6.17
CA ALA A 193 9.94 4.61 7.56
C ALA A 193 11.23 3.80 7.85
N VAL A 194 12.08 3.55 6.84
CA VAL A 194 13.39 2.91 7.07
C VAL A 194 14.35 3.97 7.64
N ALA A 195 14.16 4.27 8.93
CA ALA A 195 14.88 5.25 9.72
C ALA A 195 15.12 4.69 11.13
N LYS A 196 16.00 5.31 11.91
CA LYS A 196 16.46 4.78 13.21
C LYS A 196 15.30 4.60 14.21
N THR A 197 14.45 5.61 14.36
CA THR A 197 13.34 5.58 15.35
C THR A 197 12.30 4.50 15.06
N PRO A 198 11.74 4.36 13.84
CA PRO A 198 10.82 3.27 13.54
C PRO A 198 11.48 1.90 13.70
N MET A 199 12.71 1.72 13.20
CA MET A 199 13.42 0.44 13.33
C MET A 199 13.64 0.05 14.80
N ALA A 200 14.09 0.98 15.64
CA ALA A 200 14.26 0.73 17.06
C ALA A 200 12.92 0.47 17.77
N GLY A 201 11.87 1.25 17.46
CA GLY A 201 10.55 1.11 18.04
C GLY A 201 9.89 -0.23 17.71
N PHE A 202 9.86 -0.62 16.43
CA PHE A 202 9.30 -1.91 16.02
C PHE A 202 10.12 -3.10 16.54
N ALA A 203 11.45 -2.98 16.61
CA ALA A 203 12.30 -4.00 17.22
C ALA A 203 12.01 -4.14 18.73
N ALA A 204 11.86 -3.03 19.47
CA ALA A 204 11.58 -3.03 20.90
C ALA A 204 10.23 -3.72 21.22
N MET A 205 9.22 -3.56 20.36
CA MET A 205 7.93 -4.25 20.51
C MET A 205 7.92 -5.67 19.95
N LYS A 206 9.06 -6.18 19.44
CA LYS A 206 9.21 -7.50 18.84
C LYS A 206 8.26 -7.76 17.67
N ALA A 207 8.00 -6.72 16.87
CA ALA A 207 7.13 -6.81 15.70
C ALA A 207 7.90 -7.16 14.41
N LEU A 208 9.22 -6.90 14.39
CA LEU A 208 10.09 -7.22 13.27
C LEU A 208 10.60 -8.66 13.33
N SER A 209 10.78 -9.28 12.16
CA SER A 209 11.46 -10.56 12.05
C SER A 209 12.90 -10.43 12.56
N SER A 210 13.27 -11.34 13.44
CA SER A 210 14.61 -11.47 14.03
C SER A 210 15.28 -12.79 13.67
N ARG A 211 14.72 -13.56 12.75
CA ARG A 211 15.24 -14.86 12.32
C ARG A 211 16.66 -14.73 11.75
N GLU A 212 17.50 -15.68 12.13
CA GLU A 212 18.82 -15.89 11.51
C GLU A 212 18.64 -16.63 10.18
N CYS A 213 18.52 -15.88 9.09
CA CYS A 213 18.38 -16.41 7.73
C CYS A 213 18.95 -15.38 6.73
N PRO A 214 19.13 -15.75 5.45
CA PRO A 214 19.39 -14.79 4.39
C PRO A 214 18.33 -13.67 4.40
N PRO A 215 18.69 -12.40 4.24
CA PRO A 215 17.74 -11.27 4.31
C PRO A 215 16.51 -11.44 3.45
N GLU A 216 16.68 -11.96 2.25
CA GLU A 216 15.62 -12.22 1.27
C GLU A 216 14.60 -13.28 1.71
N GLU A 217 14.93 -14.10 2.72
CA GLU A 217 14.07 -15.14 3.27
C GLU A 217 13.34 -14.72 4.56
N ALA A 218 13.62 -13.53 5.09
CA ALA A 218 13.09 -13.11 6.40
C ALA A 218 11.58 -12.86 6.40
N SER A 219 11.03 -12.32 5.32
CA SER A 219 9.57 -12.17 5.16
C SER A 219 9.00 -13.45 4.56
N CYS A 220 8.27 -14.21 5.37
CA CYS A 220 7.69 -15.51 5.00
C CYS A 220 6.21 -15.61 5.41
N PRO A 221 5.30 -14.85 4.79
CA PRO A 221 3.88 -14.90 5.11
C PRO A 221 3.31 -16.32 5.04
N PHE A 222 2.47 -16.67 6.03
CA PHE A 222 1.79 -17.96 6.15
C PHE A 222 2.70 -19.19 6.36
N ASP A 223 4.02 -19.00 6.54
CA ASP A 223 4.96 -20.07 6.90
C ASP A 223 4.92 -20.32 8.40
N ALA A 224 5.10 -21.58 8.81
CA ALA A 224 5.11 -21.96 10.23
C ALA A 224 6.22 -21.25 11.04
N ARG A 225 7.33 -20.87 10.39
CA ARG A 225 8.48 -20.20 11.01
C ARG A 225 8.38 -18.68 11.08
N ARG A 226 7.29 -18.07 10.56
CA ARG A 226 7.14 -16.61 10.58
C ARG A 226 7.23 -16.07 12.02
N ASP A 227 7.96 -14.99 12.22
CA ASP A 227 8.23 -14.42 13.56
C ASP A 227 8.03 -12.90 13.64
N GLY A 228 7.70 -12.25 12.54
CA GLY A 228 7.51 -10.81 12.45
C GLY A 228 7.58 -10.31 11.01
N PHE A 229 7.23 -9.06 10.80
CA PHE A 229 7.35 -8.45 9.48
C PHE A 229 8.75 -7.88 9.22
N VAL A 230 9.10 -7.68 7.96
CA VAL A 230 10.27 -6.89 7.55
C VAL A 230 9.79 -5.51 7.12
N LEU A 231 10.35 -4.44 7.69
CA LEU A 231 9.97 -3.07 7.34
C LEU A 231 10.40 -2.75 5.91
N GLY A 232 9.52 -2.06 5.17
CA GLY A 232 9.81 -1.55 3.82
C GLY A 232 9.42 -0.08 3.65
N GLU A 233 9.80 0.51 2.52
CA GLU A 233 9.45 1.87 2.13
C GLU A 233 8.99 1.93 0.67
N GLY A 234 8.25 2.98 0.29
CA GLY A 234 7.81 3.18 -1.09
C GLY A 234 6.51 3.96 -1.21
N ALA A 235 5.90 3.91 -2.39
CA ALA A 235 4.60 4.50 -2.68
C ALA A 235 3.86 3.73 -3.78
N GLY A 236 2.53 3.68 -3.65
CA GLY A 236 1.62 3.26 -4.72
C GLY A 236 0.57 4.34 -4.93
N ILE A 237 0.38 4.77 -6.17
CA ILE A 237 -0.60 5.81 -6.52
C ILE A 237 -1.44 5.34 -7.69
N LEU A 238 -2.75 5.58 -7.59
CA LEU A 238 -3.73 5.34 -8.62
C LEU A 238 -4.39 6.67 -9.03
N VAL A 239 -4.70 6.81 -10.31
CA VAL A 239 -5.65 7.81 -10.79
C VAL A 239 -7.02 7.16 -10.79
N LEU A 240 -7.93 7.70 -9.98
CA LEU A 240 -9.33 7.32 -9.93
C LEU A 240 -10.16 8.36 -10.65
N GLU A 241 -11.08 7.92 -11.49
CA GLU A 241 -11.97 8.80 -12.23
C GLU A 241 -13.44 8.35 -12.14
N GLU A 242 -14.33 9.32 -12.23
CA GLU A 242 -15.72 9.03 -12.53
C GLU A 242 -15.81 8.44 -13.94
N LEU A 243 -16.62 7.38 -14.12
CA LEU A 243 -16.65 6.59 -15.34
C LEU A 243 -16.97 7.41 -16.59
N GLU A 244 -18.01 8.27 -16.54
CA GLU A 244 -18.41 9.07 -17.71
C GLU A 244 -17.38 10.17 -18.02
N HIS A 245 -16.68 10.69 -16.99
CA HIS A 245 -15.52 11.56 -17.17
C HIS A 245 -14.40 10.83 -17.94
N ALA A 246 -14.01 9.63 -17.48
CA ALA A 246 -12.98 8.82 -18.11
C ALA A 246 -13.33 8.48 -19.58
N LYS A 247 -14.58 8.07 -19.84
CA LYS A 247 -15.09 7.79 -21.20
C LYS A 247 -15.03 9.02 -22.09
N LYS A 248 -15.46 10.17 -21.60
CA LYS A 248 -15.50 11.43 -22.37
C LYS A 248 -14.13 11.84 -22.89
N ARG A 249 -13.07 11.60 -22.12
CA ARG A 249 -11.70 11.88 -22.54
C ARG A 249 -11.00 10.72 -23.26
N GLY A 250 -11.68 9.56 -23.41
CA GLY A 250 -11.13 8.37 -24.06
C GLY A 250 -10.04 7.68 -23.25
N ALA A 251 -10.15 7.70 -21.91
CA ALA A 251 -9.19 7.07 -21.02
C ALA A 251 -9.17 5.55 -21.19
N TYR A 252 -7.97 4.96 -21.05
CA TYR A 252 -7.88 3.52 -20.82
C TYR A 252 -8.33 3.21 -19.38
N VAL A 253 -9.20 2.23 -19.24
CA VAL A 253 -9.73 1.79 -17.95
C VAL A 253 -9.13 0.44 -17.59
N TYR A 254 -8.30 0.39 -16.57
CA TYR A 254 -7.70 -0.84 -16.06
C TYR A 254 -8.70 -1.75 -15.36
N ALA A 255 -9.46 -1.18 -14.44
CA ALA A 255 -10.43 -1.86 -13.61
C ALA A 255 -11.44 -0.86 -13.02
N GLU A 256 -12.53 -1.36 -12.46
CA GLU A 256 -13.44 -0.59 -11.61
C GLU A 256 -13.11 -0.82 -10.14
N LEU A 257 -13.01 0.25 -9.36
CA LEU A 257 -13.00 0.19 -7.90
C LEU A 257 -14.44 0.05 -7.42
N ALA A 258 -14.88 -1.19 -7.26
CA ALA A 258 -16.27 -1.53 -7.05
C ALA A 258 -16.74 -1.31 -5.61
N GLY A 259 -15.90 -1.68 -4.63
CA GLY A 259 -16.31 -1.61 -3.23
C GLY A 259 -15.18 -1.28 -2.25
N TYR A 260 -15.57 -0.74 -1.10
CA TYR A 260 -14.72 -0.40 0.01
C TYR A 260 -15.40 -0.68 1.35
N GLY A 261 -14.72 -1.41 2.22
CA GLY A 261 -15.10 -1.68 3.60
C GLY A 261 -14.06 -1.18 4.59
N SER A 262 -14.51 -0.64 5.71
CA SER A 262 -13.62 -0.24 6.80
C SER A 262 -14.33 -0.43 8.14
N ASN A 263 -13.57 -0.84 9.17
CA ASN A 263 -14.01 -0.96 10.54
C ASN A 263 -12.83 -0.93 11.52
N GLY A 264 -13.11 -1.09 12.81
CA GLY A 264 -12.11 -1.15 13.87
C GLY A 264 -12.32 -2.36 14.78
N ASP A 265 -11.22 -2.99 15.22
CA ASP A 265 -11.22 -4.14 16.12
C ASP A 265 -11.75 -3.81 17.54
N ALA A 266 -11.51 -2.58 17.99
CA ALA A 266 -11.81 -2.14 19.37
C ALA A 266 -11.30 -3.14 20.41
N TYR A 267 -10.04 -3.58 20.29
CA TYR A 267 -9.49 -4.66 21.11
C TYR A 267 -8.14 -4.31 21.76
N HIS A 268 -7.10 -4.06 20.96
CA HIS A 268 -5.74 -3.81 21.46
C HIS A 268 -4.98 -2.87 20.52
N ILE A 269 -3.97 -2.16 21.04
CA ILE A 269 -3.21 -1.15 20.24
C ILE A 269 -2.37 -1.76 19.11
N THR A 270 -1.93 -3.02 19.23
CA THR A 270 -1.07 -3.68 18.23
C THR A 270 -1.56 -5.07 17.81
N ALA A 271 -2.22 -5.82 18.70
CA ALA A 271 -2.69 -7.17 18.39
C ALA A 271 -4.07 -7.13 17.70
N PRO A 272 -4.27 -7.90 16.63
CA PRO A 272 -5.59 -8.07 16.02
C PRO A 272 -6.51 -8.82 16.99
N ARG A 273 -7.82 -8.58 16.88
CA ARG A 273 -8.81 -9.33 17.66
C ARG A 273 -8.77 -10.80 17.26
N PRO A 274 -8.61 -11.74 18.22
CA PRO A 274 -8.53 -13.17 17.90
C PRO A 274 -9.75 -13.70 17.14
N GLY A 275 -9.53 -14.70 16.29
CA GLY A 275 -10.58 -15.38 15.54
C GLY A 275 -10.98 -14.73 14.21
N GLY A 276 -10.39 -13.58 13.84
CA GLY A 276 -10.60 -12.95 12.54
C GLY A 276 -12.00 -12.39 12.26
N GLU A 277 -12.91 -12.37 13.27
CA GLU A 277 -14.32 -11.96 13.11
C GLU A 277 -14.47 -10.53 12.60
N VAL A 278 -13.62 -9.60 13.07
CA VAL A 278 -13.74 -8.18 12.67
C VAL A 278 -13.18 -7.96 11.27
N ALA A 279 -12.10 -8.67 10.90
CA ALA A 279 -11.58 -8.71 9.55
C ALA A 279 -12.62 -9.29 8.57
N LEU A 280 -13.29 -10.40 8.94
CA LEU A 280 -14.42 -10.97 8.19
C LEU A 280 -15.51 -9.93 7.91
N ARG A 281 -15.96 -9.20 8.94
CA ARG A 281 -16.97 -8.14 8.76
C ARG A 281 -16.49 -6.99 7.88
N CYS A 282 -15.18 -6.70 7.87
CA CYS A 282 -14.62 -5.70 6.98
C CYS A 282 -14.70 -6.16 5.52
N MET A 283 -14.30 -7.39 5.23
CA MET A 283 -14.42 -8.00 3.89
C MET A 283 -15.87 -8.07 3.43
N GLN A 284 -16.80 -8.49 4.31
CA GLN A 284 -18.25 -8.51 4.01
C GLN A 284 -18.78 -7.12 3.64
N LYS A 285 -18.35 -6.06 4.37
CA LYS A 285 -18.74 -4.68 4.03
C LYS A 285 -18.23 -4.25 2.65
N ALA A 286 -17.00 -4.61 2.30
CA ALA A 286 -16.44 -4.27 1.00
C ALA A 286 -17.20 -4.96 -0.14
N LEU A 287 -17.53 -6.25 0.02
CA LEU A 287 -18.34 -7.00 -0.95
C LEU A 287 -19.77 -6.46 -1.06
N ALA A 288 -20.39 -6.10 0.08
CA ALA A 288 -21.71 -5.50 0.10
C ALA A 288 -21.74 -4.14 -0.64
N ASP A 289 -20.72 -3.28 -0.43
CA ASP A 289 -20.56 -2.01 -1.16
C ASP A 289 -20.36 -2.25 -2.66
N ALA A 290 -19.60 -3.29 -3.03
CA ALA A 290 -19.40 -3.72 -4.41
C ALA A 290 -20.64 -4.38 -5.05
N ARG A 291 -21.60 -4.86 -4.23
CA ARG A 291 -22.72 -5.73 -4.65
C ARG A 291 -22.24 -7.02 -5.33
N ILE A 292 -21.19 -7.62 -4.77
CA ILE A 292 -20.56 -8.84 -5.27
C ILE A 292 -20.78 -9.96 -4.24
N ASP A 293 -21.17 -11.15 -4.73
CA ASP A 293 -21.30 -12.35 -3.91
C ASP A 293 -19.89 -12.88 -3.56
N PRO A 294 -19.62 -13.34 -2.32
CA PRO A 294 -18.35 -13.96 -1.96
C PRO A 294 -17.84 -15.04 -2.94
N LYS A 295 -18.74 -15.81 -3.54
CA LYS A 295 -18.39 -16.86 -4.52
C LYS A 295 -17.82 -16.33 -5.85
N ASP A 296 -18.01 -15.03 -6.14
CA ASP A 296 -17.55 -14.39 -7.37
C ASP A 296 -16.16 -13.76 -7.19
N VAL A 297 -15.53 -13.88 -6.00
CA VAL A 297 -14.15 -13.45 -5.74
C VAL A 297 -13.18 -14.46 -6.35
N ASP A 298 -12.32 -14.01 -7.26
CA ASP A 298 -11.37 -14.87 -7.97
C ASP A 298 -9.95 -14.83 -7.37
N TYR A 299 -9.62 -13.80 -6.59
CA TYR A 299 -8.28 -13.59 -6.05
C TYR A 299 -8.30 -12.68 -4.82
N ILE A 300 -7.43 -12.99 -3.85
CA ILE A 300 -7.17 -12.13 -2.68
C ILE A 300 -5.69 -11.80 -2.58
N ASN A 301 -5.37 -10.50 -2.60
CA ASN A 301 -4.10 -9.99 -2.12
C ASN A 301 -4.24 -9.76 -0.61
N ALA A 302 -3.63 -10.65 0.16
CA ALA A 302 -3.76 -10.66 1.60
C ALA A 302 -2.88 -9.59 2.26
N HIS A 303 -3.29 -9.16 3.45
CA HIS A 303 -2.42 -8.37 4.29
C HIS A 303 -1.12 -9.11 4.61
N GLY A 304 -1.18 -10.39 5.01
CA GLY A 304 -0.08 -11.35 5.00
C GLY A 304 1.26 -10.76 5.45
N THR A 305 1.38 -10.34 6.71
CA THR A 305 2.54 -9.59 7.22
C THR A 305 3.73 -10.45 7.63
N SER A 306 3.61 -11.79 7.59
CA SER A 306 4.62 -12.69 8.19
C SER A 306 4.65 -12.61 9.72
N THR A 307 3.56 -12.15 10.35
CA THR A 307 3.38 -12.20 11.79
C THR A 307 2.43 -13.34 12.16
N HIS A 308 2.68 -13.97 13.31
CA HIS A 308 1.94 -15.16 13.71
C HIS A 308 0.43 -14.89 13.82
N LEU A 309 0.06 -13.81 14.52
CA LEU A 309 -1.34 -13.50 14.80
C LEU A 309 -2.10 -13.01 13.56
N ASN A 310 -1.48 -12.14 12.75
CA ASN A 310 -2.18 -11.61 11.58
C ASN A 310 -2.50 -12.71 10.59
N ASP A 311 -1.49 -13.50 10.19
CA ASP A 311 -1.63 -14.47 9.10
C ASP A 311 -2.64 -15.58 9.47
N LEU A 312 -2.64 -15.99 10.76
CA LEU A 312 -3.64 -16.91 11.30
C LEU A 312 -5.07 -16.35 11.25
N ASN A 313 -5.24 -15.11 11.77
CA ASN A 313 -6.56 -14.47 11.82
C ASN A 313 -7.10 -14.18 10.42
N GLU A 314 -6.25 -13.73 9.51
CA GLU A 314 -6.63 -13.46 8.12
C GLU A 314 -7.04 -14.73 7.39
N SER A 315 -6.27 -15.82 7.52
CA SER A 315 -6.63 -17.14 6.96
C SER A 315 -7.97 -17.63 7.49
N THR A 316 -8.21 -17.47 8.79
CA THR A 316 -9.49 -17.81 9.44
C THR A 316 -10.64 -16.98 8.87
N ALA A 317 -10.43 -15.66 8.71
CA ALA A 317 -11.46 -14.75 8.19
C ALA A 317 -11.78 -15.04 6.71
N ILE A 318 -10.78 -15.34 5.89
CA ILE A 318 -10.98 -15.72 4.47
C ILE A 318 -11.77 -17.02 4.37
N LYS A 319 -11.41 -18.05 5.16
CA LYS A 319 -12.16 -19.31 5.21
C LYS A 319 -13.60 -19.11 5.65
N ALA A 320 -13.84 -18.24 6.65
CA ALA A 320 -15.20 -17.93 7.11
C ALA A 320 -16.03 -17.13 6.09
N LEU A 321 -15.38 -16.27 5.28
CA LEU A 321 -16.04 -15.49 4.23
C LEU A 321 -16.48 -16.35 3.05
N LEU A 322 -15.56 -17.19 2.56
CA LEU A 322 -15.70 -17.88 1.27
C LEU A 322 -16.11 -19.36 1.40
N GLY A 323 -16.04 -19.92 2.62
CA GLY A 323 -16.33 -21.35 2.81
C GLY A 323 -15.41 -22.25 1.99
N GLN A 324 -15.98 -23.20 1.26
CA GLN A 324 -15.20 -24.12 0.42
C GLN A 324 -14.47 -23.39 -0.71
N HIS A 325 -15.04 -22.31 -1.22
CA HIS A 325 -14.46 -21.52 -2.30
C HIS A 325 -13.08 -20.90 -1.93
N ALA A 326 -12.79 -20.71 -0.64
CA ALA A 326 -11.49 -20.24 -0.16
C ALA A 326 -10.31 -21.12 -0.60
N TYR A 327 -10.55 -22.42 -0.83
CA TYR A 327 -9.54 -23.39 -1.25
C TYR A 327 -9.39 -23.50 -2.78
N GLU A 328 -10.25 -22.79 -3.55
CA GLU A 328 -10.31 -22.86 -5.01
C GLU A 328 -9.65 -21.62 -5.66
N ILE A 329 -9.44 -20.56 -4.89
CA ILE A 329 -8.88 -19.31 -5.40
C ILE A 329 -7.46 -19.06 -4.86
N PRO A 330 -6.60 -18.39 -5.64
CA PRO A 330 -5.30 -17.95 -5.17
C PRO A 330 -5.41 -16.84 -4.13
N VAL A 331 -4.62 -16.98 -3.07
CA VAL A 331 -4.36 -15.96 -2.05
C VAL A 331 -2.86 -15.72 -2.03
N ASN A 332 -2.38 -14.48 -2.03
CA ASN A 332 -0.95 -14.25 -1.90
C ASN A 332 -0.62 -13.03 -1.03
N SER A 333 0.67 -12.88 -0.68
CA SER A 333 1.18 -11.69 -0.04
C SER A 333 2.37 -11.11 -0.79
N THR A 334 2.20 -9.90 -1.27
CA THR A 334 3.24 -9.08 -1.91
C THR A 334 4.39 -8.77 -0.93
N LYS A 335 4.08 -8.72 0.36
CA LYS A 335 5.06 -8.44 1.43
C LYS A 335 6.14 -9.50 1.59
N SER A 336 5.97 -10.69 1.03
CA SER A 336 7.06 -11.69 0.95
C SER A 336 8.26 -11.17 0.17
N MET A 337 8.06 -10.25 -0.79
CA MET A 337 9.09 -9.68 -1.66
C MET A 337 9.43 -8.23 -1.31
N THR A 338 8.45 -7.41 -0.98
CA THR A 338 8.64 -5.97 -0.73
C THR A 338 8.96 -5.64 0.73
N GLY A 339 8.67 -6.56 1.67
CA GLY A 339 8.50 -6.20 3.06
C GLY A 339 7.20 -5.43 3.26
N HIS A 340 6.97 -4.95 4.47
CA HIS A 340 5.76 -4.24 4.86
C HIS A 340 5.98 -2.72 4.76
N LEU A 341 5.37 -2.08 3.78
CA LEU A 341 5.50 -0.64 3.52
C LEU A 341 4.55 0.22 4.37
N LEU A 342 4.02 -0.30 5.46
CA LEU A 342 3.10 0.40 6.36
C LEU A 342 1.98 1.13 5.60
N GLY A 343 1.95 2.48 5.66
CA GLY A 343 0.93 3.28 4.99
C GLY A 343 0.91 3.18 3.46
N ALA A 344 2.02 2.78 2.84
CA ALA A 344 2.08 2.54 1.39
C ALA A 344 1.65 1.13 0.98
N ALA A 345 1.60 0.16 1.93
CA ALA A 345 1.41 -1.26 1.62
C ALA A 345 0.13 -1.52 0.82
N GLY A 346 -1.03 -1.11 1.33
CA GLY A 346 -2.30 -1.34 0.65
C GLY A 346 -2.42 -0.64 -0.71
N ALA A 347 -1.65 0.43 -0.92
CA ALA A 347 -1.65 1.13 -2.20
C ALA A 347 -0.85 0.40 -3.29
N ILE A 348 0.34 -0.15 -2.99
CA ILE A 348 1.05 -1.00 -3.96
C ILE A 348 0.30 -2.30 -4.21
N GLU A 349 -0.38 -2.83 -3.20
CA GLU A 349 -1.22 -4.04 -3.29
C GLU A 349 -2.48 -3.80 -4.12
N ALA A 350 -3.04 -2.58 -4.08
CA ALA A 350 -4.09 -2.17 -5.02
C ALA A 350 -3.59 -2.19 -6.47
N VAL A 351 -2.38 -1.67 -6.74
CA VAL A 351 -1.76 -1.77 -8.07
C VAL A 351 -1.58 -3.23 -8.49
N VAL A 352 -1.16 -4.12 -7.56
CA VAL A 352 -1.06 -5.57 -7.84
C VAL A 352 -2.41 -6.15 -8.24
N CYS A 353 -3.49 -5.84 -7.51
CA CYS A 353 -4.83 -6.33 -7.84
C CYS A 353 -5.28 -5.88 -9.24
N VAL A 354 -5.04 -4.61 -9.59
CA VAL A 354 -5.34 -4.07 -10.93
C VAL A 354 -4.58 -4.83 -12.02
N LEU A 355 -3.27 -5.02 -11.85
CA LEU A 355 -2.44 -5.74 -12.82
C LEU A 355 -2.80 -7.22 -12.91
N THR A 356 -3.20 -7.83 -11.79
CA THR A 356 -3.69 -9.22 -11.77
C THR A 356 -4.97 -9.37 -12.60
N ILE A 357 -5.92 -8.43 -12.47
CA ILE A 357 -7.15 -8.41 -13.29
C ILE A 357 -6.80 -8.20 -14.76
N GLU A 358 -5.95 -7.22 -15.07
CA GLU A 358 -5.58 -6.87 -16.44
C GLU A 358 -4.86 -8.01 -17.15
N LYS A 359 -3.82 -8.56 -16.50
CA LYS A 359 -2.92 -9.56 -17.08
C LYS A 359 -3.41 -11.00 -16.93
N ASN A 360 -4.42 -11.26 -16.10
CA ASN A 360 -4.86 -12.62 -15.72
C ASN A 360 -3.70 -13.47 -15.18
N ARG A 361 -2.86 -12.88 -14.35
CA ARG A 361 -1.67 -13.52 -13.80
C ARG A 361 -1.46 -13.17 -12.36
N VAL A 362 -1.13 -14.15 -11.52
CA VAL A 362 -0.92 -13.99 -10.08
C VAL A 362 0.56 -14.21 -9.76
N HIS A 363 1.18 -13.31 -8.99
CA HIS A 363 2.55 -13.48 -8.53
C HIS A 363 2.64 -14.42 -7.32
N PRO A 364 3.80 -15.05 -7.05
CA PRO A 364 3.95 -15.95 -5.92
C PRO A 364 4.00 -15.24 -4.57
N THR A 365 3.69 -15.97 -3.50
CA THR A 365 4.20 -15.73 -2.16
C THR A 365 5.49 -16.52 -2.01
N ILE A 366 6.62 -15.85 -1.90
CA ILE A 366 7.92 -16.54 -1.71
C ILE A 366 8.16 -16.86 -0.23
N ASN A 367 9.16 -17.74 0.03
CA ASN A 367 9.67 -18.08 1.37
C ASN A 367 8.77 -18.96 2.24
N ARG A 368 7.62 -19.42 1.76
CA ARG A 368 6.81 -20.40 2.47
C ARG A 368 7.40 -21.80 2.25
N LYS A 369 8.20 -22.28 3.23
CA LYS A 369 8.92 -23.56 3.18
C LYS A 369 8.36 -24.60 4.15
N GLU A 370 7.77 -24.16 5.27
CA GLU A 370 7.15 -25.03 6.28
C GLU A 370 5.66 -24.73 6.39
N ILE A 371 4.85 -25.78 6.27
CA ILE A 371 3.40 -25.65 6.28
C ILE A 371 2.92 -25.40 7.72
N ASP A 372 2.18 -24.30 7.90
CA ASP A 372 1.36 -24.07 9.08
C ASP A 372 -0.03 -24.68 8.79
N PRO A 373 -0.49 -25.66 9.58
CA PRO A 373 -1.77 -26.34 9.34
C PRO A 373 -2.98 -25.41 9.48
N ASP A 374 -2.86 -24.29 10.18
CA ASP A 374 -3.92 -23.30 10.32
C ASP A 374 -3.95 -22.31 9.14
N CYS A 375 -2.84 -22.23 8.38
CA CYS A 375 -2.69 -21.45 7.17
C CYS A 375 -2.60 -22.40 5.95
N ASP A 376 -3.71 -23.01 5.56
CA ASP A 376 -3.82 -24.13 4.61
C ASP A 376 -4.45 -23.75 3.26
N LEU A 377 -4.59 -22.45 2.95
CA LEU A 377 -5.10 -21.97 1.67
C LEU A 377 -4.04 -22.06 0.56
N ASP A 378 -4.45 -21.81 -0.68
CA ASP A 378 -3.56 -21.72 -1.83
C ASP A 378 -2.82 -20.35 -1.85
N TYR A 379 -1.64 -20.30 -1.22
CA TYR A 379 -0.83 -19.07 -1.12
C TYR A 379 0.09 -18.85 -2.32
N VAL A 380 -0.11 -19.53 -3.43
CA VAL A 380 0.68 -19.38 -4.67
C VAL A 380 2.18 -19.56 -4.43
N THR A 381 2.59 -20.73 -3.94
CA THR A 381 3.99 -20.97 -3.54
C THR A 381 4.86 -21.59 -4.64
N ASP A 382 4.29 -21.98 -5.75
CA ASP A 382 4.88 -22.71 -6.87
C ASP A 382 5.34 -21.83 -8.03
N GLY A 383 5.36 -20.52 -7.84
CA GLY A 383 5.71 -19.52 -8.84
C GLY A 383 4.51 -18.75 -9.37
N ALA A 384 4.77 -17.77 -10.23
CA ALA A 384 3.70 -17.02 -10.87
C ALA A 384 2.91 -17.91 -11.83
N ARG A 385 1.57 -17.75 -11.85
CA ARG A 385 0.71 -18.56 -12.72
C ARG A 385 -0.42 -17.77 -13.33
N ASP A 386 -0.90 -18.25 -14.48
CA ASP A 386 -2.02 -17.66 -15.20
C ASP A 386 -3.33 -18.11 -14.53
N VAL A 387 -4.15 -17.14 -14.14
CA VAL A 387 -5.47 -17.33 -13.53
C VAL A 387 -6.40 -16.25 -14.03
N LYS A 388 -7.55 -16.62 -14.58
CA LYS A 388 -8.55 -15.62 -14.98
C LYS A 388 -9.11 -14.95 -13.72
N VAL A 389 -8.95 -13.64 -13.62
CA VAL A 389 -9.40 -12.84 -12.48
C VAL A 389 -10.33 -11.73 -12.99
N ASN A 390 -11.58 -11.77 -12.56
CA ASN A 390 -12.57 -10.71 -12.80
C ASN A 390 -12.79 -9.87 -11.54
N VAL A 391 -12.69 -10.49 -10.36
CA VAL A 391 -12.87 -9.84 -9.06
C VAL A 391 -11.66 -10.11 -8.18
N ALA A 392 -10.99 -9.05 -7.76
CA ALA A 392 -9.88 -9.09 -6.82
C ALA A 392 -10.21 -8.32 -5.54
N MET A 393 -9.78 -8.84 -4.40
CA MET A 393 -9.90 -8.21 -3.09
C MET A 393 -8.51 -7.92 -2.53
N SER A 394 -8.29 -6.73 -1.94
CA SER A 394 -7.08 -6.38 -1.22
C SER A 394 -7.41 -6.07 0.24
N ASN A 395 -6.72 -6.73 1.15
CA ASN A 395 -6.90 -6.61 2.60
C ASN A 395 -5.79 -5.80 3.25
N SER A 396 -6.15 -4.93 4.20
CA SER A 396 -5.18 -4.22 5.04
C SER A 396 -5.67 -4.18 6.49
N PHE A 397 -4.86 -4.70 7.41
CA PHE A 397 -5.17 -4.77 8.85
C PHE A 397 -4.05 -4.08 9.64
N GLY A 398 -4.34 -2.92 10.23
CA GLY A 398 -3.35 -2.04 10.83
C GLY A 398 -3.36 -2.04 12.36
N PHE A 399 -2.25 -1.63 12.95
CA PHE A 399 -2.17 -1.30 14.37
C PHE A 399 -3.26 -0.29 14.75
N GLY A 400 -3.71 -0.32 16.01
CA GLY A 400 -4.92 0.40 16.44
C GLY A 400 -6.21 -0.33 16.08
N GLY A 401 -6.10 -1.52 15.43
CA GLY A 401 -7.25 -2.30 14.97
C GLY A 401 -7.93 -1.71 13.74
N HIS A 402 -7.22 -0.93 12.94
CA HIS A 402 -7.75 -0.35 11.69
C HIS A 402 -7.79 -1.41 10.59
N ASN A 403 -8.98 -1.74 10.12
CA ASN A 403 -9.19 -2.66 9.01
C ASN A 403 -9.76 -1.93 7.80
N ALA A 404 -9.19 -2.18 6.64
CA ALA A 404 -9.65 -1.67 5.37
C ALA A 404 -9.55 -2.74 4.28
N VAL A 405 -10.56 -2.83 3.45
CA VAL A 405 -10.64 -3.76 2.32
C VAL A 405 -11.19 -3.04 1.11
N ILE A 406 -10.55 -3.20 -0.05
CA ILE A 406 -11.06 -2.74 -1.34
C ILE A 406 -11.33 -3.92 -2.24
N VAL A 407 -12.37 -3.80 -3.06
CA VAL A 407 -12.76 -4.77 -4.08
C VAL A 407 -12.71 -4.10 -5.44
N MET A 408 -11.98 -4.71 -6.34
CA MET A 408 -11.84 -4.29 -7.73
C MET A 408 -12.44 -5.34 -8.63
N ARG A 409 -13.05 -4.89 -9.73
CA ARG A 409 -13.56 -5.80 -10.75
C ARG A 409 -13.08 -5.39 -12.12
N ARG A 410 -13.03 -6.37 -13.03
CA ARG A 410 -12.78 -6.13 -14.44
C ARG A 410 -13.81 -5.13 -14.97
N TYR A 411 -13.32 -4.13 -15.69
CA TYR A 411 -14.20 -3.21 -16.37
C TYR A 411 -14.78 -3.89 -17.62
N GLU A 412 -16.08 -3.81 -17.74
CA GLU A 412 -16.85 -4.20 -18.94
C GLU A 412 -17.59 -2.95 -19.42
N GLU A 413 -17.50 -2.68 -20.73
CA GLU A 413 -18.15 -1.53 -21.38
C GLU A 413 -19.70 -1.57 -21.29
#